data_13e1a4fd04966a0135d6640613b2a2ba
#
_entry.id   13e1a4fd04966a0135d6640613b2a2ba
#
_cell.length_a   1.000
_cell.length_b   1.000
_cell.length_c   1.000
_cell.angle_alpha   90.00
_cell.angle_beta   90.00
_cell.angle_gamma   90.00
#
_symmetry.space_group_name_H-M   'P 1'
#
loop_
_entity.id
_entity.type
_entity.pdbx_description
1 polymer ?
#
loop_
_entity_poly.entity_id
_entity_poly.type
_entity_poly.pdbx_seq_one_letter_code
_entity_poly.pdbx_strand_id
1 'polypeptide(L)'
;HVESREGEGSSFTVTLNFRIQGKEQERAGGMRDCIRDDDMDCSSLAGRRILLVEDNALNMEIARAILCEHGLEVDGAENGQEAYERFTSSAPGTYEAVLMDLQMPVMDGCTAARMIRASSHPQARTIPIIALTANAFAEDVAKALTSGMNYHIAKPIDFHQLFHALKQFMTTS
;
A
#
# COMPACT_ATOMS: atom_id res chain seq x y z
N HIS A 1 5.52 31.91 4.26
CA HIS A 1 4.93 33.12 4.82
C HIS A 1 3.48 32.86 5.18
N VAL A 2 3.06 33.33 6.34
CA VAL A 2 1.68 33.18 6.84
C VAL A 2 1.14 34.55 7.19
N GLU A 3 -0.01 34.90 6.65
CA GLU A 3 -0.76 36.09 7.02
C GLU A 3 -2.13 35.67 7.51
N SER A 4 -2.53 36.16 8.68
CA SER A 4 -3.83 35.88 9.29
C SER A 4 -4.41 37.15 9.86
N ARG A 5 -5.70 37.39 9.60
CA ARG A 5 -6.47 38.48 10.21
C ARG A 5 -7.75 37.93 10.82
N GLU A 6 -8.02 38.35 12.02
CA GLU A 6 -9.22 37.94 12.73
C GLU A 6 -10.48 38.39 11.97
N GLY A 7 -11.36 37.46 11.64
CA GLY A 7 -12.58 37.71 10.86
C GLY A 7 -12.39 37.72 9.35
N GLU A 8 -11.17 37.74 8.81
CA GLU A 8 -10.89 37.77 7.37
C GLU A 8 -10.28 36.46 6.83
N GLY A 9 -9.81 35.59 7.75
CA GLY A 9 -9.18 34.30 7.39
C GLY A 9 -7.66 34.31 7.40
N SER A 10 -7.05 33.22 6.91
CA SER A 10 -5.60 33.04 6.88
C SER A 10 -5.13 32.67 5.47
N SER A 11 -4.00 33.24 5.06
CA SER A 11 -3.30 32.94 3.82
C SER A 11 -1.95 32.27 4.12
N PHE A 12 -1.70 31.14 3.49
CA PHE A 12 -0.43 30.40 3.59
C PHE A 12 0.28 30.45 2.24
N THR A 13 1.46 31.08 2.19
CA THR A 13 2.29 31.12 0.97
C THR A 13 3.52 30.28 1.15
N VAL A 14 3.70 29.27 0.31
CA VAL A 14 4.90 28.42 0.27
C VAL A 14 5.66 28.74 -1.01
N THR A 15 6.92 29.17 -0.87
CA THR A 15 7.82 29.41 -2.00
C THR A 15 8.83 28.28 -2.07
N LEU A 16 8.84 27.54 -3.17
CA LEU A 16 9.77 26.45 -3.43
C LEU A 16 10.73 26.87 -4.55
N ASN A 17 12.04 26.78 -4.30
CA ASN A 17 13.05 27.03 -5.30
C ASN A 17 13.58 25.70 -5.86
N PHE A 18 13.29 25.44 -7.14
CA PHE A 18 13.82 24.28 -7.85
C PHE A 18 15.01 24.69 -8.69
N ARG A 19 16.11 23.90 -8.65
CA ARG A 19 17.18 23.99 -9.64
C ARG A 19 16.73 23.28 -10.90
N ILE A 20 16.55 24.04 -11.99
CA ILE A 20 16.34 23.48 -13.32
C ILE A 20 17.72 23.07 -13.85
N GLN A 21 18.02 21.78 -13.98
CA GLN A 21 19.16 21.30 -14.74
C GLN A 21 18.90 21.57 -16.22
N GLY A 22 19.94 22.17 -16.87
CA GLY A 22 19.83 22.78 -18.19
C GLY A 22 19.31 21.84 -19.28
N LYS A 23 18.69 22.48 -20.24
CA LYS A 23 18.08 21.94 -21.46
C LYS A 23 18.98 20.93 -22.16
N GLU A 24 18.52 19.69 -22.29
CA GLU A 24 18.75 18.89 -23.49
C GLU A 24 17.48 18.12 -23.85
N GLN A 25 16.97 18.50 -25.03
CA GLN A 25 16.02 17.82 -25.91
C GLN A 25 14.61 17.52 -25.39
N GLU A 26 13.71 18.41 -25.84
CA GLU A 26 12.28 18.13 -25.99
C GLU A 26 12.04 16.83 -26.77
N ARG A 27 11.51 15.82 -26.10
CA ARG A 27 10.64 14.83 -26.73
C ARG A 27 9.39 14.70 -25.89
N ALA A 28 8.26 14.97 -26.56
CA ALA A 28 6.93 14.87 -26.03
C ALA A 28 6.68 13.48 -25.41
N GLY A 29 6.27 13.45 -24.14
CA GLY A 29 5.91 12.22 -23.43
C GLY A 29 5.60 12.56 -21.99
N GLY A 30 4.30 12.50 -21.64
CA GLY A 30 3.81 12.88 -20.33
C GLY A 30 4.45 12.11 -19.19
N MET A 31 4.46 12.77 -18.06
CA MET A 31 4.44 12.29 -16.66
C MET A 31 5.05 10.91 -16.40
N ARG A 32 6.34 10.73 -16.70
CA ARG A 32 7.07 9.46 -16.55
C ARG A 32 8.47 9.64 -15.98
N ASP A 33 8.66 10.51 -14.96
CA ASP A 33 10.00 10.70 -14.39
C ASP A 33 9.97 10.67 -12.88
N CYS A 34 9.64 9.52 -12.30
CA CYS A 34 9.96 9.24 -10.89
C CYS A 34 10.38 7.79 -10.59
N ILE A 35 10.34 6.89 -11.56
CA ILE A 35 10.79 5.51 -11.33
C ILE A 35 11.78 5.16 -12.44
N ARG A 36 13.06 5.04 -12.13
CA ARG A 36 14.01 4.40 -13.04
C ARG A 36 13.71 2.91 -13.04
N ASP A 37 13.15 2.42 -14.14
CA ASP A 37 12.75 1.01 -14.37
C ASP A 37 13.90 -0.01 -14.31
N ASP A 38 15.15 0.41 -14.17
CA ASP A 38 16.31 -0.47 -14.32
C ASP A 38 16.64 -1.36 -13.10
N ASP A 39 16.01 -1.14 -11.92
CA ASP A 39 16.28 -1.93 -10.71
C ASP A 39 15.09 -2.78 -10.21
N MET A 40 13.91 -2.70 -10.85
CA MET A 40 12.74 -3.46 -10.42
C MET A 40 12.37 -4.57 -11.41
N ASP A 41 13.15 -5.64 -11.45
CA ASP A 41 12.70 -6.87 -12.10
C ASP A 41 11.50 -7.47 -11.35
N CYS A 42 10.29 -7.03 -11.68
CA CYS A 42 9.04 -7.54 -11.14
C CYS A 42 8.51 -8.77 -11.88
N SER A 43 9.27 -9.37 -12.80
CA SER A 43 8.88 -10.54 -13.57
C SER A 43 8.43 -11.72 -12.68
N SER A 44 9.02 -11.85 -11.48
CA SER A 44 8.66 -12.87 -10.50
C SER A 44 7.31 -12.66 -9.83
N LEU A 45 6.72 -11.48 -9.96
CA LEU A 45 5.41 -11.12 -9.38
C LEU A 45 4.27 -11.16 -10.41
N ALA A 46 4.59 -11.31 -11.70
CA ALA A 46 3.60 -11.30 -12.77
C ALA A 46 2.57 -12.44 -12.62
N GLY A 47 1.30 -12.09 -12.73
CA GLY A 47 0.16 -13.01 -12.59
C GLY A 47 -0.16 -13.40 -11.15
N ARG A 48 0.58 -12.93 -10.16
CA ARG A 48 0.28 -13.18 -8.75
C ARG A 48 -0.85 -12.27 -8.26
N ARG A 49 -1.74 -12.82 -7.45
CA ARG A 49 -2.92 -12.11 -6.96
C ARG A 49 -2.75 -11.68 -5.51
N ILE A 50 -3.06 -10.41 -5.25
CA ILE A 50 -3.02 -9.82 -3.92
C ILE A 50 -4.36 -9.19 -3.55
N LEU A 51 -4.64 -9.11 -2.25
CA LEU A 51 -5.78 -8.39 -1.71
C LEU A 51 -5.31 -7.04 -1.18
N LEU A 52 -5.79 -5.95 -1.77
CA LEU A 52 -5.51 -4.57 -1.35
C LEU A 52 -6.68 -4.03 -0.55
N VAL A 53 -6.42 -3.59 0.68
CA VAL A 53 -7.44 -3.09 1.60
C VAL A 53 -7.16 -1.63 1.93
N GLU A 54 -8.04 -0.75 1.49
CA GLU A 54 -7.89 0.71 1.59
C GLU A 54 -9.29 1.34 1.52
N ASP A 55 -9.64 2.20 2.45
CA ASP A 55 -10.95 2.85 2.53
C ASP A 55 -11.08 4.09 1.64
N ASN A 56 -9.97 4.69 1.25
CA ASN A 56 -9.95 5.83 0.34
C ASN A 56 -9.91 5.37 -1.11
N ALA A 57 -11.00 5.61 -1.86
CA ALA A 57 -11.14 5.18 -3.24
C ALA A 57 -10.02 5.68 -4.17
N LEU A 58 -9.50 6.90 -3.95
CA LEU A 58 -8.41 7.45 -4.75
C LEU A 58 -7.09 6.73 -4.46
N ASN A 59 -6.78 6.47 -3.18
CA ASN A 59 -5.59 5.72 -2.80
C ASN A 59 -5.65 4.29 -3.34
N MET A 60 -6.83 3.64 -3.23
CA MET A 60 -7.10 2.32 -3.80
C MET A 60 -6.80 2.29 -5.30
N GLU A 61 -7.34 3.25 -6.05
CA GLU A 61 -7.17 3.30 -7.51
C GLU A 61 -5.71 3.53 -7.90
N ILE A 62 -5.01 4.47 -7.25
CA ILE A 62 -3.59 4.75 -7.51
C ILE A 62 -2.73 3.51 -7.21
N ALA A 63 -2.88 2.91 -6.04
CA ALA A 63 -2.10 1.73 -5.67
C ALA A 63 -2.39 0.55 -6.60
N ARG A 64 -3.67 0.32 -6.92
CA ARG A 64 -4.09 -0.73 -7.86
C ARG A 64 -3.48 -0.53 -9.24
N ALA A 65 -3.54 0.69 -9.79
CA ALA A 65 -2.98 0.99 -11.11
C ALA A 65 -1.48 0.66 -11.18
N ILE A 66 -0.70 1.09 -10.17
CA ILE A 66 0.74 0.86 -10.11
C ILE A 66 1.05 -0.64 -9.96
N LEU A 67 0.34 -1.34 -9.09
CA LEU A 67 0.53 -2.78 -8.88
C LEU A 67 0.18 -3.60 -10.14
N CYS A 68 -0.91 -3.25 -10.83
CA CYS A 68 -1.30 -3.88 -12.08
C CYS A 68 -0.33 -3.59 -13.23
N GLU A 69 0.25 -2.37 -13.30
CA GLU A 69 1.28 -2.03 -14.30
C GLU A 69 2.51 -2.92 -14.16
N HIS A 70 2.81 -3.39 -12.93
CA HIS A 70 3.90 -4.33 -12.64
C HIS A 70 3.47 -5.81 -12.72
N GLY A 71 2.31 -6.08 -13.29
CA GLY A 71 1.85 -7.43 -13.63
C GLY A 71 1.12 -8.18 -12.51
N LEU A 72 0.84 -7.54 -11.37
CA LEU A 72 0.04 -8.15 -10.30
C LEU A 72 -1.45 -8.10 -10.62
N GLU A 73 -2.19 -9.10 -10.15
CA GLU A 73 -3.66 -9.07 -10.09
C GLU A 73 -4.09 -8.53 -8.73
N VAL A 74 -4.95 -7.51 -8.70
CA VAL A 74 -5.33 -6.82 -7.46
C VAL A 74 -6.83 -6.85 -7.27
N ASP A 75 -7.27 -7.52 -6.21
CA ASP A 75 -8.63 -7.42 -5.69
C ASP A 75 -8.68 -6.37 -4.57
N GLY A 76 -9.67 -5.49 -4.59
CA GLY A 76 -9.84 -4.44 -3.59
C GLY A 76 -10.85 -4.81 -2.51
N ALA A 77 -10.64 -4.27 -1.29
CA ALA A 77 -11.63 -4.26 -0.21
C ALA A 77 -11.58 -2.88 0.47
N GLU A 78 -12.76 -2.34 0.82
CA GLU A 78 -12.87 -0.98 1.36
C GLU A 78 -12.73 -0.89 2.89
N ASN A 79 -12.69 -2.02 3.58
CA ASN A 79 -12.54 -2.11 5.03
C ASN A 79 -12.09 -3.51 5.47
N GLY A 80 -11.73 -3.63 6.75
CA GLY A 80 -11.23 -4.89 7.29
C GLY A 80 -12.26 -6.03 7.31
N GLN A 81 -13.56 -5.71 7.42
CA GLN A 81 -14.62 -6.72 7.39
C GLN A 81 -14.71 -7.37 6.00
N GLU A 82 -14.74 -6.55 4.96
CA GLU A 82 -14.75 -7.02 3.58
C GLU A 82 -13.50 -7.82 3.24
N ALA A 83 -12.34 -7.36 3.70
CA ALA A 83 -11.07 -8.07 3.53
C ALA A 83 -11.12 -9.47 4.16
N TYR A 84 -11.61 -9.57 5.40
CA TYR A 84 -11.80 -10.84 6.09
C TYR A 84 -12.75 -11.78 5.32
N GLU A 85 -13.89 -11.28 4.87
CA GLU A 85 -14.90 -12.08 4.14
C GLU A 85 -14.32 -12.56 2.80
N ARG A 86 -13.70 -11.69 2.02
CA ARG A 86 -13.06 -12.05 0.75
C ARG A 86 -11.98 -13.09 0.94
N PHE A 87 -11.09 -12.90 1.91
CA PHE A 87 -10.02 -13.84 2.18
C PHE A 87 -10.56 -15.20 2.63
N THR A 88 -11.48 -15.24 3.58
CA THR A 88 -11.98 -16.51 4.14
C THR A 88 -12.87 -17.29 3.19
N SER A 89 -13.56 -16.61 2.26
CA SER A 89 -14.36 -17.25 1.20
C SER A 89 -13.57 -17.66 -0.02
N SER A 90 -12.32 -17.24 -0.15
CA SER A 90 -11.47 -17.58 -1.27
C SER A 90 -10.98 -19.03 -1.23
N ALA A 91 -10.63 -19.59 -2.39
CA ALA A 91 -9.95 -20.86 -2.43
C ALA A 91 -8.49 -20.71 -1.95
N PRO A 92 -7.91 -21.74 -1.31
CA PRO A 92 -6.50 -21.73 -0.95
C PRO A 92 -5.61 -21.43 -2.17
N GLY A 93 -4.66 -20.52 -2.02
CA GLY A 93 -3.78 -20.09 -3.12
C GLY A 93 -4.34 -18.97 -3.99
N THR A 94 -5.57 -18.48 -3.74
CA THR A 94 -6.12 -17.34 -4.48
C THR A 94 -5.32 -16.07 -4.23
N TYR A 95 -4.99 -15.77 -2.98
CA TYR A 95 -4.18 -14.63 -2.62
C TYR A 95 -2.81 -15.07 -2.13
N GLU A 96 -1.78 -14.35 -2.58
CA GLU A 96 -0.40 -14.58 -2.16
C GLU A 96 0.11 -13.55 -1.15
N ALA A 97 -0.56 -12.40 -1.05
CA ALA A 97 -0.32 -11.41 0.00
C ALA A 97 -1.58 -10.55 0.23
N VAL A 98 -1.62 -9.90 1.39
CA VAL A 98 -2.62 -8.89 1.74
C VAL A 98 -1.90 -7.59 2.05
N LEU A 99 -2.27 -6.49 1.38
CA LEU A 99 -1.87 -5.13 1.72
C LEU A 99 -3.01 -4.51 2.52
N MET A 100 -2.76 -4.15 3.78
CA MET A 100 -3.79 -3.79 4.74
C MET A 100 -3.56 -2.40 5.33
N ASP A 101 -4.44 -1.46 5.02
CA ASP A 101 -4.47 -0.21 5.77
C ASP A 101 -4.79 -0.48 7.25
N LEU A 102 -4.12 0.23 8.14
CA LEU A 102 -4.37 0.11 9.58
C LEU A 102 -5.61 0.88 10.02
N GLN A 103 -5.86 2.05 9.44
CA GLN A 103 -6.90 2.97 9.87
C GLN A 103 -8.04 3.02 8.87
N MET A 104 -9.07 2.25 9.12
CA MET A 104 -10.26 2.16 8.28
C MET A 104 -11.53 2.15 9.12
N PRO A 105 -12.67 2.62 8.57
CA PRO A 105 -13.97 2.51 9.20
C PRO A 105 -14.47 1.06 9.26
N VAL A 106 -15.51 0.80 10.01
CA VAL A 106 -16.17 -0.50 10.18
C VAL A 106 -15.29 -1.50 10.93
N MET A 107 -14.14 -1.88 10.37
CA MET A 107 -13.16 -2.75 11.00
C MET A 107 -11.75 -2.27 10.62
N ASP A 108 -10.93 -1.97 11.62
CA ASP A 108 -9.52 -1.60 11.45
C ASP A 108 -8.66 -2.78 10.99
N GLY A 109 -7.50 -2.45 10.37
CA GLY A 109 -6.61 -3.47 9.82
C GLY A 109 -6.03 -4.42 10.86
N CYS A 110 -5.74 -3.95 12.08
CA CYS A 110 -5.22 -4.82 13.14
C CYS A 110 -6.25 -5.87 13.58
N THR A 111 -7.52 -5.46 13.67
CA THR A 111 -8.62 -6.39 13.98
C THR A 111 -8.82 -7.37 12.84
N ALA A 112 -8.83 -6.90 11.59
CA ALA A 112 -8.93 -7.75 10.42
C ALA A 112 -7.80 -8.79 10.34
N ALA A 113 -6.55 -8.38 10.58
CA ALA A 113 -5.41 -9.29 10.59
C ALA A 113 -5.55 -10.38 11.67
N ARG A 114 -5.94 -10.02 12.91
CA ARG A 114 -6.19 -11.00 13.96
C ARG A 114 -7.29 -12.00 13.57
N MET A 115 -8.38 -11.52 12.98
CA MET A 115 -9.47 -12.38 12.52
C MET A 115 -9.03 -13.32 11.40
N ILE A 116 -8.27 -12.80 10.41
CA ILE A 116 -7.69 -13.62 9.35
C ILE A 116 -6.81 -14.72 9.97
N ARG A 117 -5.90 -14.38 10.90
CA ARG A 117 -5.00 -15.33 11.57
C ARG A 117 -5.73 -16.39 12.39
N ALA A 118 -6.89 -16.04 12.96
CA ALA A 118 -7.73 -16.93 13.75
C ALA A 118 -8.72 -17.76 12.92
N SER A 119 -8.85 -17.45 11.61
CA SER A 119 -9.80 -18.15 10.74
C SER A 119 -9.37 -19.60 10.45
N SER A 120 -10.33 -20.40 9.95
CA SER A 120 -10.08 -21.79 9.53
C SER A 120 -9.50 -21.89 8.11
N HIS A 121 -9.24 -20.78 7.43
CA HIS A 121 -8.66 -20.82 6.10
C HIS A 121 -7.26 -21.43 6.11
N PRO A 122 -6.91 -22.36 5.19
CA PRO A 122 -5.62 -23.06 5.20
C PRO A 122 -4.40 -22.15 5.23
N GLN A 123 -4.47 -20.98 4.56
CA GLN A 123 -3.38 -20.00 4.52
C GLN A 123 -3.49 -18.94 5.64
N ALA A 124 -4.42 -19.05 6.55
CA ALA A 124 -4.65 -18.04 7.59
C ALA A 124 -3.39 -17.67 8.38
N ARG A 125 -2.52 -18.64 8.63
CA ARG A 125 -1.29 -18.46 9.41
C ARG A 125 -0.07 -18.10 8.58
N THR A 126 -0.10 -18.37 7.28
CA THR A 126 1.06 -18.26 6.38
C THR A 126 0.98 -17.08 5.42
N ILE A 127 -0.23 -16.65 5.02
CA ILE A 127 -0.36 -15.53 4.09
C ILE A 127 0.38 -14.29 4.60
N PRO A 128 1.26 -13.67 3.80
CA PRO A 128 1.88 -12.40 4.16
C PRO A 128 0.83 -11.30 4.27
N ILE A 129 0.83 -10.59 5.40
CA ILE A 129 0.02 -9.38 5.60
C ILE A 129 0.98 -8.22 5.81
N ILE A 130 0.95 -7.24 4.92
CA ILE A 130 1.79 -6.04 4.95
C ILE A 130 0.90 -4.87 5.36
N ALA A 131 1.23 -4.24 6.49
CA ALA A 131 0.53 -3.05 6.96
C ALA A 131 0.86 -1.82 6.11
N LEU A 132 -0.13 -1.04 5.75
CA LEU A 132 0.02 0.32 5.24
C LEU A 132 -0.37 1.29 6.36
N THR A 133 0.56 2.13 6.81
CA THR A 133 0.34 2.98 7.98
C THR A 133 0.55 4.45 7.68
N ALA A 134 -0.35 5.31 8.15
CA ALA A 134 -0.18 6.77 8.06
C ALA A 134 1.01 7.27 8.91
N ASN A 135 1.41 6.53 9.94
CA ASN A 135 2.48 6.90 10.84
C ASN A 135 3.46 5.73 11.01
N ALA A 136 4.75 6.01 10.82
CA ALA A 136 5.82 5.05 11.10
C ALA A 136 6.27 5.08 12.59
N PHE A 137 5.40 5.50 13.51
CA PHE A 137 5.75 5.49 14.95
C PHE A 137 5.84 4.06 15.46
N ALA A 138 6.79 3.84 16.37
CA ALA A 138 7.06 2.53 16.94
C ALA A 138 5.82 1.83 17.53
N GLU A 139 4.85 2.59 18.04
CA GLU A 139 3.60 2.05 18.60
C GLU A 139 2.70 1.44 17.53
N ASP A 140 2.52 2.09 16.37
CA ASP A 140 1.67 1.57 15.29
C ASP A 140 2.30 0.36 14.61
N VAL A 141 3.62 0.40 14.45
CA VAL A 141 4.40 -0.75 13.97
C VAL A 141 4.27 -1.94 14.93
N ALA A 142 4.44 -1.71 16.24
CA ALA A 142 4.29 -2.76 17.24
C ALA A 142 2.88 -3.35 17.27
N LYS A 143 1.84 -2.53 17.14
CA LYS A 143 0.44 -2.99 17.03
C LYS A 143 0.22 -3.86 15.79
N ALA A 144 0.74 -3.44 14.62
CA ALA A 144 0.62 -4.22 13.40
C ALA A 144 1.27 -5.62 13.56
N LEU A 145 2.51 -5.66 14.04
CA LEU A 145 3.25 -6.93 14.23
C LEU A 145 2.57 -7.83 15.27
N THR A 146 2.11 -7.28 16.40
CA THR A 146 1.41 -8.05 17.44
C THR A 146 0.02 -8.53 16.99
N SER A 147 -0.54 -7.90 15.97
CA SER A 147 -1.79 -8.34 15.31
C SER A 147 -1.58 -9.47 14.30
N GLY A 148 -0.33 -9.92 14.10
CA GLY A 148 0.00 -11.00 13.18
C GLY A 148 0.35 -10.55 11.76
N MET A 149 0.62 -9.26 11.53
CA MET A 149 1.16 -8.77 10.28
C MET A 149 2.66 -9.04 10.19
N ASN A 150 3.17 -9.19 8.97
CA ASN A 150 4.56 -9.60 8.71
C ASN A 150 5.51 -8.42 8.48
N TYR A 151 4.98 -7.31 7.97
CA TYR A 151 5.76 -6.14 7.59
C TYR A 151 4.89 -4.88 7.65
N HIS A 152 5.52 -3.71 7.57
CA HIS A 152 4.82 -2.43 7.50
C HIS A 152 5.49 -1.49 6.50
N ILE A 153 4.69 -0.63 5.88
CA ILE A 153 5.12 0.42 4.96
C ILE A 153 4.37 1.69 5.34
N ALA A 154 5.12 2.79 5.46
CA ALA A 154 4.53 4.09 5.74
C ALA A 154 3.87 4.68 4.48
N LYS A 155 2.75 5.37 4.66
CA LYS A 155 2.15 6.23 3.63
C LYS A 155 2.85 7.60 3.63
N PRO A 156 3.13 8.22 2.48
CA PRO A 156 2.80 7.75 1.13
C PRO A 156 3.60 6.50 0.74
N ILE A 157 2.94 5.56 0.07
CA ILE A 157 3.54 4.25 -0.25
C ILE A 157 4.80 4.43 -1.10
N ASP A 158 5.94 3.99 -0.57
CA ASP A 158 7.15 3.77 -1.35
C ASP A 158 7.02 2.44 -2.09
N PHE A 159 6.76 2.51 -3.39
CA PHE A 159 6.54 1.32 -4.21
C PHE A 159 7.80 0.47 -4.38
N HIS A 160 9.02 1.05 -4.31
CA HIS A 160 10.25 0.25 -4.29
C HIS A 160 10.30 -0.64 -3.05
N GLN A 161 10.03 -0.06 -1.88
CA GLN A 161 9.96 -0.81 -0.63
C GLN A 161 8.84 -1.86 -0.66
N LEU A 162 7.68 -1.52 -1.24
CA LEU A 162 6.55 -2.44 -1.37
C LEU A 162 6.89 -3.65 -2.25
N PHE A 163 7.43 -3.42 -3.44
CA PHE A 163 7.80 -4.51 -4.34
C PHE A 163 8.92 -5.38 -3.77
N HIS A 164 9.89 -4.77 -3.07
CA HIS A 164 10.92 -5.53 -2.36
C HIS A 164 10.31 -6.44 -1.28
N ALA A 165 9.39 -5.92 -0.48
CA ALA A 165 8.69 -6.70 0.54
C ALA A 165 7.84 -7.82 -0.09
N LEU A 166 7.08 -7.54 -1.15
CA LEU A 166 6.28 -8.55 -1.86
C LEU A 166 7.17 -9.67 -2.40
N LYS A 167 8.29 -9.36 -3.03
CA LYS A 167 9.26 -10.37 -3.49
C LYS A 167 9.77 -11.23 -2.33
N GLN A 168 10.17 -10.60 -1.22
CA GLN A 168 10.70 -11.31 -0.07
C GLN A 168 9.70 -12.30 0.51
N PHE A 169 8.44 -11.89 0.66
CA PHE A 169 7.42 -12.72 1.31
C PHE A 169 6.70 -13.69 0.37
N MET A 170 6.57 -13.38 -0.91
CA MET A 170 5.86 -14.22 -1.88
C MET A 170 6.78 -15.27 -2.54
N THR A 171 8.11 -15.10 -2.51
CA THR A 171 9.05 -16.06 -3.15
C THR A 171 9.48 -17.17 -2.20
N THR A 172 9.17 -17.07 -0.92
CA THR A 172 9.62 -18.04 0.13
C THR A 172 8.56 -19.13 0.42
N SER A 173 7.50 -19.24 -0.40
CA SER A 173 6.41 -20.22 -0.22
C SER A 173 6.55 -21.41 -1.15
#